data_b063771c99798785be8ea2f42e36c679
#
_entry.id   b063771c99798785be8ea2f42e36c679
#
_cell.length_a   1.000
_cell.length_b   1.000
_cell.length_c   1.000
_cell.angle_alpha   90.00
_cell.angle_beta   90.00
_cell.angle_gamma   90.00
#
_symmetry.space_group_name_H-M   'P 1'
#
loop_
_entity.id
_entity.type
_entity.pdbx_description
1 polymer ?
#
loop_
_entity_poly.entity_id
_entity_poly.type
_entity_poly.pdbx_seq_one_letter_code
_entity_poly.pdbx_strand_id
1 'polypeptide(L)'
;MADQRRTPETHRLMIYFGLVYFAQGIGQAGALISQPLMFYLKSLELTTDQVAGLLAVLTVPWIIKPAYGLLSDFIPLCGYRRKSYLFVMNGLAAGGFLWLTGLTTPNMIVLALLLTALGIASSDVLVDALMVENGQKTGLIKQFQSQQWMWFNIAAITSGVVGGWLSQVLSPAGALHTAALIVAGAPAAVVIATTFLVREEKSRLDLGALRSTSHGLMSAIKSRTLWIVAGFLAFWNFTPSFGTPLFYHMVDHLNFEQYFIGQLTAIASVGAVIGAFVYRRYLADRYPNKTLVYLSIVLGSGTTLAYLLLVNKTSAVILYFTTGILSMIPMLTLLSLAAAVCPPQAAGFTFAGLMSIYNAAGQLSQVTGAYLYERLFHQNITPLIIVAGVFTLGAFVIVPFLPKTDVNKTDVDAATTVEARGT
;
A
#
# COMPACT_ATOMS: atom_id res chain seq x y z
N MET A 1 -12.84 11.08 -31.51
CA MET A 1 -13.39 10.14 -30.49
C MET A 1 -12.92 10.40 -29.04
N ALA A 2 -12.06 11.36 -28.77
CA ALA A 2 -11.55 11.63 -27.40
C ALA A 2 -12.43 12.57 -26.55
N ASP A 3 -13.36 13.29 -27.12
CA ASP A 3 -14.08 14.39 -26.45
C ASP A 3 -15.43 14.00 -25.82
N GLN A 4 -16.02 12.87 -26.21
CA GLN A 4 -17.32 12.41 -25.66
C GLN A 4 -17.20 11.72 -24.27
N ARG A 5 -16.00 11.49 -23.75
CA ARG A 5 -15.78 10.77 -22.49
C ARG A 5 -15.66 11.67 -21.25
N ARG A 6 -15.61 12.99 -21.41
CA ARG A 6 -15.51 13.96 -20.30
C ARG A 6 -16.86 14.56 -19.96
N THR A 7 -17.72 13.77 -19.36
CA THR A 7 -18.97 14.28 -18.78
C THR A 7 -18.72 14.98 -17.44
N PRO A 8 -19.61 15.88 -16.99
CA PRO A 8 -19.51 16.47 -15.64
C PRO A 8 -19.42 15.41 -14.53
N GLU A 9 -20.01 14.24 -14.77
CA GLU A 9 -19.96 13.12 -13.84
C GLU A 9 -18.56 12.48 -13.77
N THR A 10 -17.93 12.22 -14.91
CA THR A 10 -16.56 11.67 -14.93
C THR A 10 -15.54 12.63 -14.32
N HIS A 11 -15.70 13.94 -14.53
CA HIS A 11 -14.86 14.97 -13.91
C HIS A 11 -15.01 14.98 -12.38
N ARG A 12 -16.25 14.91 -11.90
CA ARG A 12 -16.55 14.81 -10.46
C ARG A 12 -15.91 13.57 -9.81
N LEU A 13 -15.99 12.40 -10.47
CA LEU A 13 -15.37 11.17 -10.00
C LEU A 13 -13.85 11.26 -10.01
N MET A 14 -13.23 11.89 -11.01
CA MET A 14 -11.80 12.15 -11.04
C MET A 14 -11.33 12.97 -9.83
N ILE A 15 -12.06 14.04 -9.49
CA ILE A 15 -11.77 14.87 -8.32
C ILE A 15 -11.92 14.02 -7.04
N TYR A 16 -13.01 13.26 -6.94
CA TYR A 16 -13.26 12.41 -5.78
C TYR A 16 -12.14 11.38 -5.55
N PHE A 17 -11.78 10.62 -6.57
CA PHE A 17 -10.73 9.61 -6.46
C PHE A 17 -9.37 10.23 -6.15
N GLY A 18 -9.06 11.38 -6.74
CA GLY A 18 -7.83 12.11 -6.44
C GLY A 18 -7.77 12.57 -4.98
N LEU A 19 -8.86 13.17 -4.47
CA LEU A 19 -8.94 13.65 -3.10
C LEU A 19 -8.82 12.49 -2.09
N VAL A 20 -9.53 11.37 -2.33
CA VAL A 20 -9.49 10.23 -1.41
C VAL A 20 -8.10 9.61 -1.36
N TYR A 21 -7.44 9.45 -2.49
CA TYR A 21 -6.09 8.88 -2.52
C TYR A 21 -5.03 9.84 -1.96
N PHE A 22 -5.21 11.14 -2.12
CA PHE A 22 -4.39 12.13 -1.40
C PHE A 22 -4.60 12.02 0.12
N ALA A 23 -5.85 11.91 0.57
CA ALA A 23 -6.18 11.73 1.98
C ALA A 23 -5.61 10.42 2.56
N GLN A 24 -5.66 9.32 1.80
CA GLN A 24 -5.04 8.05 2.18
C GLN A 24 -3.51 8.16 2.24
N GLY A 25 -2.89 8.79 1.25
CA GLY A 25 -1.44 8.99 1.19
C GLY A 25 -0.89 9.88 2.31
N ILE A 26 -1.72 10.71 2.94
CA ILE A 26 -1.36 11.46 4.16
C ILE A 26 -1.73 10.68 5.42
N GLY A 27 -2.89 9.99 5.41
CA GLY A 27 -3.55 9.45 6.59
C GLY A 27 -3.07 8.09 7.05
N GLN A 28 -2.45 7.28 6.18
CA GLN A 28 -2.00 5.97 6.63
C GLN A 28 -0.82 6.05 7.60
N ALA A 29 -0.68 5.04 8.47
CA ALA A 29 0.32 5.02 9.54
C ALA A 29 1.78 5.14 9.04
N GLY A 30 2.07 4.74 7.81
CA GLY A 30 3.36 4.88 7.15
C GLY A 30 3.59 6.23 6.44
N ALA A 31 2.67 7.21 6.58
CA ALA A 31 2.72 8.49 5.89
C ALA A 31 3.15 9.65 6.82
N LEU A 32 2.44 10.76 6.83
CA LEU A 32 2.83 11.98 7.53
C LEU A 32 3.10 11.76 9.03
N ILE A 33 2.29 10.93 9.68
CA ILE A 33 2.42 10.64 11.10
C ILE A 33 3.58 9.70 11.43
N SER A 34 4.12 8.99 10.45
CA SER A 34 5.12 7.92 10.65
C SER A 34 6.39 8.44 11.31
N GLN A 35 6.97 9.50 10.78
CA GLN A 35 8.22 10.03 11.32
C GLN A 35 8.03 10.67 12.71
N PRO A 36 7.03 11.56 12.95
CA PRO A 36 6.71 12.03 14.29
C PRO A 36 6.47 10.90 15.31
N LEU A 37 5.77 9.84 14.91
CA LEU A 37 5.52 8.68 15.76
C LEU A 37 6.82 7.93 16.11
N MET A 38 7.69 7.69 15.12
CA MET A 38 8.98 7.03 15.34
C MET A 38 9.87 7.81 16.32
N PHE A 39 9.95 9.15 16.17
CA PHE A 39 10.69 10.00 17.09
C PHE A 39 10.08 10.03 18.48
N TYR A 40 8.74 10.03 18.57
CA TYR A 40 8.06 9.96 19.86
C TYR A 40 8.34 8.64 20.57
N LEU A 41 8.18 7.50 19.90
CA LEU A 41 8.46 6.18 20.49
C LEU A 41 9.94 6.03 20.86
N LYS A 42 10.85 6.56 20.04
CA LYS A 42 12.28 6.59 20.36
C LYS A 42 12.59 7.46 21.60
N SER A 43 11.90 8.59 21.77
CA SER A 43 12.09 9.46 22.95
C SER A 43 11.63 8.83 24.26
N LEU A 44 10.88 7.74 24.20
CA LEU A 44 10.49 6.90 25.33
C LEU A 44 11.48 5.76 25.59
N GLU A 45 12.67 5.81 24.94
CA GLU A 45 13.74 4.81 25.07
C GLU A 45 13.32 3.38 24.67
N LEU A 46 12.28 3.25 23.82
CA LEU A 46 11.86 1.94 23.30
C LEU A 46 12.89 1.40 22.29
N THR A 47 13.20 0.12 22.42
CA THR A 47 14.09 -0.59 21.48
C THR A 47 13.41 -0.83 20.13
N THR A 48 14.19 -1.12 19.08
CA THR A 48 13.67 -1.31 17.72
C THR A 48 12.67 -2.47 17.64
N ASP A 49 12.89 -3.55 18.40
CA ASP A 49 11.99 -4.70 18.45
C ASP A 49 10.68 -4.37 19.16
N GLN A 50 10.72 -3.57 20.22
CA GLN A 50 9.52 -3.08 20.92
C GLN A 50 8.68 -2.17 20.00
N VAL A 51 9.31 -1.22 19.31
CA VAL A 51 8.62 -0.33 18.34
C VAL A 51 8.00 -1.14 17.21
N ALA A 52 8.75 -2.08 16.61
CA ALA A 52 8.23 -2.92 15.54
C ALA A 52 7.05 -3.78 16.01
N GLY A 53 7.11 -4.32 17.23
CA GLY A 53 6.02 -5.07 17.86
C GLY A 53 4.75 -4.23 18.07
N LEU A 54 4.89 -3.00 18.56
CA LEU A 54 3.77 -2.06 18.73
C LEU A 54 3.12 -1.70 17.39
N LEU A 55 3.94 -1.42 16.37
CA LEU A 55 3.44 -1.03 15.06
C LEU A 55 2.86 -2.22 14.26
N ALA A 56 3.22 -3.47 14.62
CA ALA A 56 2.68 -4.68 13.98
C ALA A 56 1.15 -4.74 14.01
N VAL A 57 0.55 -4.30 15.10
CA VAL A 57 -0.91 -4.29 15.28
C VAL A 57 -1.61 -3.42 14.24
N LEU A 58 -0.97 -2.36 13.76
CA LEU A 58 -1.54 -1.43 12.77
C LEU A 58 -1.70 -2.05 11.37
N THR A 59 -1.08 -3.22 11.12
CA THR A 59 -1.23 -3.95 9.86
C THR A 59 -2.49 -4.84 9.85
N VAL A 60 -3.05 -5.19 11.01
CA VAL A 60 -4.23 -6.06 11.09
C VAL A 60 -5.39 -5.57 10.21
N PRO A 61 -5.78 -4.27 10.21
CA PRO A 61 -6.81 -3.76 9.31
C PRO A 61 -6.51 -3.97 7.82
N TRP A 62 -5.24 -3.95 7.43
CA TRP A 62 -4.81 -4.18 6.05
C TRP A 62 -4.79 -5.66 5.64
N ILE A 63 -4.71 -6.56 6.62
CA ILE A 63 -4.79 -8.02 6.41
C ILE A 63 -6.24 -8.45 6.18
N ILE A 64 -7.19 -7.82 6.87
CA ILE A 64 -8.62 -8.19 6.79
C ILE A 64 -9.39 -7.46 5.68
N LYS A 65 -8.71 -6.79 4.73
CA LYS A 65 -9.31 -6.09 3.58
C LYS A 65 -10.43 -6.86 2.87
N PRO A 66 -10.32 -8.18 2.59
CA PRO A 66 -11.40 -8.91 1.94
C PRO A 66 -12.72 -8.87 2.70
N ALA A 67 -12.69 -8.80 4.04
CA ALA A 67 -13.89 -8.71 4.85
C ALA A 67 -14.66 -7.41 4.63
N TYR A 68 -13.97 -6.28 4.43
CA TYR A 68 -14.63 -5.00 4.16
C TYR A 68 -15.35 -5.01 2.81
N GLY A 69 -14.72 -5.61 1.79
CA GLY A 69 -15.34 -5.79 0.47
C GLY A 69 -16.62 -6.63 0.57
N LEU A 70 -16.54 -7.80 1.19
CA LEU A 70 -17.70 -8.67 1.39
C LEU A 70 -18.80 -7.96 2.18
N LEU A 71 -18.45 -7.33 3.29
CA LEU A 71 -19.42 -6.65 4.14
C LEU A 71 -20.18 -5.58 3.35
N SER A 72 -19.47 -4.73 2.62
CA SER A 72 -20.08 -3.64 1.85
C SER A 72 -20.82 -4.10 0.60
N ASP A 73 -20.39 -5.20 -0.04
CA ASP A 73 -21.03 -5.73 -1.24
C ASP A 73 -22.40 -6.33 -0.94
N PHE A 74 -22.54 -6.99 0.20
CA PHE A 74 -23.71 -7.78 0.51
C PHE A 74 -24.63 -7.16 1.57
N ILE A 75 -24.10 -6.35 2.47
CA ILE A 75 -24.88 -5.74 3.56
C ILE A 75 -24.97 -4.21 3.35
N PRO A 76 -26.03 -3.69 2.73
CA PRO A 76 -26.20 -2.25 2.59
C PRO A 76 -26.50 -1.60 3.95
N LEU A 77 -25.65 -0.67 4.39
CA LEU A 77 -25.85 0.11 5.60
C LEU A 77 -26.72 1.34 5.26
N CYS A 78 -27.85 1.52 5.92
CA CYS A 78 -28.83 2.58 5.63
C CYS A 78 -29.29 2.62 4.17
N GLY A 79 -29.25 1.45 3.48
CA GLY A 79 -29.62 1.32 2.09
C GLY A 79 -28.52 1.67 1.06
N TYR A 80 -27.29 1.91 1.49
CA TYR A 80 -26.15 2.18 0.61
C TYR A 80 -25.02 1.17 0.86
N ARG A 81 -24.42 0.62 -0.23
CA ARG A 81 -23.34 -0.36 -0.14
C ARG A 81 -21.98 0.28 0.10
N ARG A 82 -21.74 1.48 -0.40
CA ARG A 82 -20.44 2.16 -0.32
C ARG A 82 -20.51 3.43 0.52
N LYS A 83 -21.45 4.32 0.23
CA LYS A 83 -21.53 5.66 0.78
C LYS A 83 -21.61 5.67 2.31
N SER A 84 -22.50 4.86 2.88
CA SER A 84 -22.68 4.81 4.35
C SER A 84 -21.43 4.26 5.07
N TYR A 85 -20.81 3.24 4.50
CA TYR A 85 -19.55 2.71 5.04
C TYR A 85 -18.42 3.74 4.96
N LEU A 86 -18.31 4.48 3.85
CA LEU A 86 -17.33 5.57 3.73
C LEU A 86 -17.51 6.64 4.82
N PHE A 87 -18.75 7.01 5.15
CA PHE A 87 -19.03 7.92 6.26
C PHE A 87 -18.55 7.38 7.59
N VAL A 88 -18.97 6.16 7.94
CA VAL A 88 -18.65 5.55 9.24
C VAL A 88 -17.14 5.34 9.38
N MET A 89 -16.50 4.78 8.35
CA MET A 89 -15.07 4.42 8.41
C MET A 89 -14.15 5.64 8.40
N ASN A 90 -14.45 6.66 7.58
CA ASN A 90 -13.68 7.90 7.63
C ASN A 90 -13.99 8.73 8.89
N GLY A 91 -15.22 8.69 9.40
CA GLY A 91 -15.56 9.27 10.71
C GLY A 91 -14.77 8.62 11.85
N LEU A 92 -14.65 7.29 11.83
CA LEU A 92 -13.83 6.52 12.78
C LEU A 92 -12.34 6.91 12.68
N ALA A 93 -11.80 7.04 11.46
CA ALA A 93 -10.42 7.46 11.24
C ALA A 93 -10.17 8.89 11.75
N ALA A 94 -11.04 9.84 11.43
CA ALA A 94 -10.93 11.21 11.93
C ALA A 94 -11.00 11.26 13.46
N GLY A 95 -11.96 10.54 14.07
CA GLY A 95 -12.10 10.42 15.52
C GLY A 95 -10.88 9.82 16.19
N GLY A 96 -10.27 8.78 15.59
CA GLY A 96 -9.05 8.16 16.09
C GLY A 96 -7.85 9.13 16.07
N PHE A 97 -7.67 9.90 15.00
CA PHE A 97 -6.63 10.93 14.96
C PHE A 97 -6.88 12.07 15.95
N LEU A 98 -8.11 12.54 16.09
CA LEU A 98 -8.44 13.54 17.10
C LEU A 98 -8.20 13.01 18.51
N TRP A 99 -8.56 11.78 18.82
CA TRP A 99 -8.28 11.15 20.10
C TRP A 99 -6.78 11.08 20.39
N LEU A 100 -5.98 10.75 19.38
CA LEU A 100 -4.52 10.68 19.49
C LEU A 100 -3.89 11.99 19.97
N THR A 101 -4.47 13.15 19.66
CA THR A 101 -3.91 14.46 20.05
C THR A 101 -3.82 14.69 21.57
N GLY A 102 -4.51 13.90 22.39
CA GLY A 102 -4.48 13.98 23.84
C GLY A 102 -3.75 12.82 24.52
N LEU A 103 -3.15 11.88 23.74
CA LEU A 103 -2.58 10.66 24.31
C LEU A 103 -1.05 10.77 24.45
N THR A 104 -0.57 10.20 25.57
CA THR A 104 0.88 10.10 25.88
C THR A 104 1.35 8.67 26.08
N THR A 105 0.45 7.74 26.32
CA THR A 105 0.77 6.34 26.61
C THR A 105 0.89 5.55 25.30
N PRO A 106 2.02 4.82 25.02
CA PRO A 106 2.22 4.12 23.74
C PRO A 106 1.09 3.18 23.34
N ASN A 107 0.57 2.39 24.28
CA ASN A 107 -0.52 1.45 24.01
C ASN A 107 -1.82 2.16 23.59
N MET A 108 -2.15 3.31 24.19
CA MET A 108 -3.33 4.09 23.81
C MET A 108 -3.13 4.78 22.45
N ILE A 109 -1.92 5.25 22.16
CA ILE A 109 -1.54 5.78 20.84
C ILE A 109 -1.73 4.70 19.77
N VAL A 110 -1.24 3.49 20.02
CA VAL A 110 -1.40 2.36 19.10
C VAL A 110 -2.88 2.00 18.92
N LEU A 111 -3.68 2.01 19.97
CA LEU A 111 -5.12 1.77 19.89
C LEU A 111 -5.83 2.85 19.06
N ALA A 112 -5.51 4.12 19.24
CA ALA A 112 -6.05 5.21 18.43
C ALA A 112 -5.65 5.04 16.96
N LEU A 113 -4.38 4.73 16.68
CA LEU A 113 -3.88 4.45 15.34
C LEU A 113 -4.50 3.20 14.72
N LEU A 114 -4.83 2.17 15.51
CA LEU A 114 -5.55 1.00 15.03
C LEU A 114 -6.94 1.36 14.52
N LEU A 115 -7.67 2.23 15.24
CA LEU A 115 -8.97 2.75 14.78
C LEU A 115 -8.83 3.55 13.49
N THR A 116 -7.77 4.38 13.37
CA THR A 116 -7.51 5.11 12.13
C THR A 116 -7.18 4.16 10.98
N ALA A 117 -6.35 3.16 11.22
CA ALA A 117 -5.97 2.16 10.21
C ALA A 117 -7.18 1.33 9.75
N LEU A 118 -8.09 0.98 10.66
CA LEU A 118 -9.35 0.31 10.34
C LEU A 118 -10.20 1.16 9.39
N GLY A 119 -10.36 2.44 9.71
CA GLY A 119 -11.13 3.39 8.88
C GLY A 119 -10.50 3.58 7.49
N ILE A 120 -9.20 3.79 7.43
CA ILE A 120 -8.48 4.06 6.17
C ILE A 120 -8.42 2.81 5.28
N ALA A 121 -8.09 1.64 5.85
CA ALA A 121 -8.03 0.38 5.09
C ALA A 121 -9.39 -0.02 4.53
N SER A 122 -10.48 0.22 5.29
CA SER A 122 -11.85 0.01 4.81
C SER A 122 -12.20 0.99 3.69
N SER A 123 -11.86 2.29 3.87
CA SER A 123 -12.09 3.32 2.86
C SER A 123 -11.39 3.03 1.54
N ASP A 124 -10.16 2.52 1.59
CA ASP A 124 -9.38 2.11 0.43
C ASP A 124 -10.13 1.06 -0.41
N VAL A 125 -10.58 -0.03 0.21
CA VAL A 125 -11.35 -1.09 -0.47
C VAL A 125 -12.65 -0.57 -1.07
N LEU A 126 -13.38 0.28 -0.34
CA LEU A 126 -14.65 0.85 -0.79
C LEU A 126 -14.49 1.79 -1.99
N VAL A 127 -13.44 2.59 -1.99
CA VAL A 127 -13.15 3.54 -3.07
C VAL A 127 -12.62 2.82 -4.30
N ASP A 128 -11.81 1.78 -4.12
CA ASP A 128 -11.38 0.93 -5.23
C ASP A 128 -12.54 0.23 -5.91
N ALA A 129 -13.50 -0.28 -5.13
CA ALA A 129 -14.71 -0.84 -5.68
C ALA A 129 -15.55 0.19 -6.45
N LEU A 130 -15.73 1.41 -5.91
CA LEU A 130 -16.38 2.52 -6.63
C LEU A 130 -15.63 2.88 -7.92
N MET A 131 -14.30 2.89 -7.90
CA MET A 131 -13.47 3.18 -9.06
C MET A 131 -13.67 2.12 -10.15
N VAL A 132 -13.68 0.84 -9.80
CA VAL A 132 -13.89 -0.26 -10.74
C VAL A 132 -15.31 -0.20 -11.32
N GLU A 133 -16.35 -0.06 -10.48
CA GLU A 133 -17.74 -0.01 -10.91
C GLU A 133 -18.01 1.14 -11.90
N ASN A 134 -17.53 2.35 -11.58
CA ASN A 134 -17.70 3.51 -12.45
C ASN A 134 -16.75 3.48 -13.65
N GLY A 135 -15.54 2.96 -13.47
CA GLY A 135 -14.56 2.82 -14.53
C GLY A 135 -14.99 1.83 -15.61
N GLN A 136 -15.67 0.73 -15.25
CA GLN A 136 -16.25 -0.22 -16.19
C GLN A 136 -17.39 0.43 -16.99
N LYS A 137 -18.30 1.15 -16.33
CA LYS A 137 -19.42 1.85 -16.99
C LYS A 137 -18.97 2.93 -17.99
N THR A 138 -17.86 3.61 -17.71
CA THR A 138 -17.37 4.75 -18.51
C THR A 138 -16.21 4.40 -19.43
N GLY A 139 -15.59 3.23 -19.28
CA GLY A 139 -14.35 2.86 -19.97
C GLY A 139 -13.11 3.65 -19.50
N LEU A 140 -13.14 4.22 -18.29
CA LEU A 140 -12.11 5.13 -17.76
C LEU A 140 -11.30 4.54 -16.60
N ILE A 141 -11.27 3.22 -16.43
CA ILE A 141 -10.55 2.56 -15.33
C ILE A 141 -9.09 3.05 -15.24
N LYS A 142 -8.36 3.03 -16.36
CA LYS A 142 -6.95 3.44 -16.39
C LYS A 142 -6.74 4.90 -15.99
N GLN A 143 -7.66 5.78 -16.39
CA GLN A 143 -7.61 7.21 -16.07
C GLN A 143 -7.89 7.45 -14.59
N PHE A 144 -8.90 6.80 -14.02
CA PHE A 144 -9.21 6.89 -12.60
C PHE A 144 -8.06 6.36 -11.75
N GLN A 145 -7.51 5.19 -12.10
CA GLN A 145 -6.38 4.61 -11.39
C GLN A 145 -5.12 5.48 -11.49
N SER A 146 -4.86 6.05 -12.67
CA SER A 146 -3.74 7.00 -12.83
C SER A 146 -3.90 8.24 -11.95
N GLN A 147 -5.14 8.76 -11.82
CA GLN A 147 -5.44 9.89 -10.95
C GLN A 147 -5.22 9.53 -9.48
N GLN A 148 -5.68 8.36 -9.03
CA GLN A 148 -5.47 7.85 -7.68
C GLN A 148 -3.98 7.81 -7.32
N TRP A 149 -3.16 7.14 -8.11
CA TRP A 149 -1.73 6.99 -7.85
C TRP A 149 -0.95 8.29 -7.94
N MET A 150 -1.34 9.20 -8.84
CA MET A 150 -0.73 10.52 -8.93
C MET A 150 -0.89 11.29 -7.61
N TRP A 151 -2.12 11.37 -7.09
CA TRP A 151 -2.39 12.10 -5.84
C TRP A 151 -1.81 11.39 -4.62
N PHE A 152 -1.77 10.06 -4.61
CA PHE A 152 -1.09 9.30 -3.57
C PHE A 152 0.41 9.63 -3.49
N ASN A 153 1.10 9.72 -4.62
CA ASN A 153 2.52 10.07 -4.65
C ASN A 153 2.76 11.54 -4.25
N ILE A 154 1.88 12.47 -4.65
CA ILE A 154 1.94 13.87 -4.17
C ILE A 154 1.77 13.91 -2.65
N ALA A 155 0.85 13.11 -2.10
CA ALA A 155 0.67 13.00 -0.66
C ALA A 155 1.90 12.41 0.05
N ALA A 156 2.56 11.40 -0.54
CA ALA A 156 3.77 10.81 0.02
C ALA A 156 4.94 11.81 0.08
N ILE A 157 5.13 12.62 -0.96
CA ILE A 157 6.12 13.72 -0.97
C ILE A 157 5.78 14.73 0.14
N THR A 158 4.52 15.16 0.20
CA THR A 158 4.05 16.11 1.24
C THR A 158 4.27 15.55 2.63
N SER A 159 3.95 14.28 2.85
CA SER A 159 4.11 13.57 4.12
C SER A 159 5.56 13.53 4.59
N GLY A 160 6.50 13.21 3.71
CA GLY A 160 7.92 13.20 4.03
C GLY A 160 8.44 14.57 4.46
N VAL A 161 8.13 15.60 3.68
CA VAL A 161 8.58 16.99 3.96
C VAL A 161 7.93 17.53 5.24
N VAL A 162 6.60 17.44 5.36
CA VAL A 162 5.87 18.00 6.51
C VAL A 162 6.15 17.20 7.78
N GLY A 163 6.14 15.86 7.73
CA GLY A 163 6.45 15.01 8.87
C GLY A 163 7.86 15.23 9.41
N GLY A 164 8.84 15.35 8.50
CA GLY A 164 10.23 15.68 8.85
C GLY A 164 10.37 17.06 9.48
N TRP A 165 9.71 18.07 8.90
CA TRP A 165 9.72 19.43 9.43
C TRP A 165 9.10 19.53 10.82
N LEU A 166 7.91 18.91 11.02
CA LEU A 166 7.28 18.87 12.34
C LEU A 166 8.19 18.22 13.38
N SER A 167 8.84 17.10 13.02
CA SER A 167 9.75 16.39 13.91
C SER A 167 11.02 17.19 14.22
N GLN A 168 11.43 18.14 13.37
CA GLN A 168 12.60 18.99 13.58
C GLN A 168 12.30 20.17 14.50
N VAL A 169 11.11 20.79 14.35
CA VAL A 169 10.81 22.08 14.99
C VAL A 169 10.03 21.95 16.28
N LEU A 170 9.36 20.81 16.52
CA LEU A 170 8.54 20.57 17.69
C LEU A 170 9.17 19.49 18.59
N SER A 171 8.76 19.46 19.85
CA SER A 171 9.08 18.32 20.72
C SER A 171 8.48 17.02 20.15
N PRO A 172 9.02 15.83 20.49
CA PRO A 172 8.50 14.56 19.95
C PRO A 172 6.98 14.39 20.15
N ALA A 173 6.46 14.70 21.33
CA ALA A 173 5.02 14.67 21.62
C ALA A 173 4.26 15.76 20.84
N GLY A 174 4.79 16.97 20.77
CA GLY A 174 4.19 18.08 20.01
C GLY A 174 4.12 17.78 18.52
N ALA A 175 5.16 17.17 17.95
CA ALA A 175 5.19 16.76 16.55
C ALA A 175 4.13 15.69 16.25
N LEU A 176 4.02 14.68 17.12
CA LEU A 176 3.01 13.61 16.98
C LEU A 176 1.58 14.16 17.05
N HIS A 177 1.29 15.00 18.05
CA HIS A 177 -0.05 15.57 18.25
C HIS A 177 -0.43 16.53 17.12
N THR A 178 0.51 17.38 16.67
CA THR A 178 0.27 18.30 15.55
C THR A 178 0.07 17.53 14.24
N ALA A 179 0.89 16.51 13.99
CA ALA A 179 0.71 15.62 12.83
C ALA A 179 -0.66 14.94 12.85
N ALA A 180 -1.10 14.42 14.01
CA ALA A 180 -2.41 13.80 14.16
C ALA A 180 -3.57 14.78 13.87
N LEU A 181 -3.45 16.02 14.33
CA LEU A 181 -4.46 17.06 14.09
C LEU A 181 -4.55 17.40 12.59
N ILE A 182 -3.41 17.56 11.92
CA ILE A 182 -3.36 17.81 10.47
C ILE A 182 -3.99 16.64 9.71
N VAL A 183 -3.59 15.41 10.05
CA VAL A 183 -4.04 14.20 9.36
C VAL A 183 -5.53 13.93 9.61
N ALA A 184 -6.09 14.31 10.75
CA ALA A 184 -7.53 14.20 11.03
C ALA A 184 -8.40 14.93 9.98
N GLY A 185 -7.88 16.00 9.40
CA GLY A 185 -8.54 16.73 8.31
C GLY A 185 -8.69 15.90 7.02
N ALA A 186 -7.83 14.93 6.77
CA ALA A 186 -7.86 14.13 5.56
C ALA A 186 -9.12 13.22 5.49
N PRO A 187 -9.40 12.32 6.44
CA PRO A 187 -10.64 11.54 6.43
C PRO A 187 -11.90 12.41 6.62
N ALA A 188 -11.82 13.54 7.33
CA ALA A 188 -12.93 14.49 7.38
C ALA A 188 -13.25 15.09 6.01
N ALA A 189 -12.22 15.44 5.22
CA ALA A 189 -12.41 15.89 3.84
C ALA A 189 -13.02 14.78 2.94
N VAL A 190 -12.67 13.50 3.16
CA VAL A 190 -13.30 12.36 2.46
C VAL A 190 -14.79 12.26 2.81
N VAL A 191 -15.19 12.44 4.07
CA VAL A 191 -16.61 12.47 4.49
C VAL A 191 -17.37 13.58 3.74
N ILE A 192 -16.81 14.79 3.71
CA ILE A 192 -17.39 15.94 3.00
C ILE A 192 -17.49 15.63 1.49
N ALA A 193 -16.40 15.19 0.88
CA ALA A 193 -16.38 14.86 -0.55
C ALA A 193 -17.37 13.74 -0.91
N THR A 194 -17.47 12.71 -0.07
CA THR A 194 -18.44 11.61 -0.26
C THR A 194 -19.86 12.13 -0.26
N THR A 195 -20.19 13.14 0.57
CA THR A 195 -21.53 13.75 0.63
C THR A 195 -21.93 14.35 -0.70
N PHE A 196 -21.04 15.14 -1.32
CA PHE A 196 -21.34 15.96 -2.50
C PHE A 196 -20.98 15.26 -3.82
N LEU A 197 -19.93 14.43 -3.82
CA LEU A 197 -19.36 13.87 -5.03
C LEU A 197 -19.78 12.41 -5.32
N VAL A 198 -20.24 11.65 -4.33
CA VAL A 198 -20.70 10.26 -4.56
C VAL A 198 -22.22 10.21 -4.69
N ARG A 199 -22.68 9.76 -5.83
CA ARG A 199 -24.09 9.42 -6.09
C ARG A 199 -24.21 7.91 -6.14
N GLU A 200 -24.98 7.35 -5.24
CA GLU A 200 -25.23 5.91 -5.14
C GLU A 200 -26.73 5.68 -5.00
N GLU A 201 -27.25 4.73 -5.75
CA GLU A 201 -28.64 4.30 -5.65
C GLU A 201 -28.83 3.36 -4.44
N LYS A 202 -30.01 3.41 -3.84
CA LYS A 202 -30.34 2.51 -2.73
C LYS A 202 -30.33 1.05 -3.20
N SER A 203 -29.67 0.21 -2.47
CA SER A 203 -29.55 -1.23 -2.71
C SER A 203 -30.21 -2.03 -1.61
N ARG A 204 -30.64 -3.24 -1.93
CA ARG A 204 -31.14 -4.24 -0.98
C ARG A 204 -30.15 -5.41 -0.89
N LEU A 205 -30.27 -6.20 0.16
CA LEU A 205 -29.49 -7.42 0.35
C LEU A 205 -29.71 -8.39 -0.84
N ASP A 206 -28.63 -8.76 -1.52
CA ASP A 206 -28.65 -9.71 -2.63
C ASP A 206 -27.97 -11.04 -2.24
N LEU A 207 -28.79 -12.01 -1.82
CA LEU A 207 -28.31 -13.34 -1.46
C LEU A 207 -27.88 -14.17 -2.68
N GLY A 208 -28.40 -13.86 -3.88
CA GLY A 208 -28.01 -14.52 -5.13
C GLY A 208 -26.58 -14.18 -5.53
N ALA A 209 -26.22 -12.89 -5.47
CA ALA A 209 -24.86 -12.43 -5.70
C ALA A 209 -23.87 -13.01 -4.67
N LEU A 210 -24.26 -13.11 -3.40
CA LEU A 210 -23.45 -13.75 -2.36
C LEU A 210 -23.12 -15.21 -2.70
N ARG A 211 -24.10 -15.96 -3.15
CA ARG A 211 -23.92 -17.37 -3.53
C ARG A 211 -23.01 -17.55 -4.74
N SER A 212 -23.13 -16.72 -5.76
CA SER A 212 -22.27 -16.78 -6.95
C SER A 212 -20.81 -16.41 -6.61
N THR A 213 -20.60 -15.39 -5.79
CA THR A 213 -19.25 -15.01 -5.31
C THR A 213 -18.65 -16.09 -4.44
N SER A 214 -19.43 -16.75 -3.57
CA SER A 214 -18.93 -17.85 -2.73
C SER A 214 -18.46 -19.05 -3.57
N HIS A 215 -19.13 -19.37 -4.67
CA HIS A 215 -18.68 -20.42 -5.60
C HIS A 215 -17.37 -20.03 -6.31
N GLY A 216 -17.25 -18.80 -6.78
CA GLY A 216 -16.02 -18.28 -7.37
C GLY A 216 -14.84 -18.32 -6.38
N LEU A 217 -15.08 -17.93 -5.13
CA LEU A 217 -14.09 -17.98 -4.05
C LEU A 217 -13.64 -19.41 -3.75
N MET A 218 -14.59 -20.36 -3.65
CA MET A 218 -14.26 -21.77 -3.39
C MET A 218 -13.41 -22.35 -4.53
N SER A 219 -13.67 -21.98 -5.77
CA SER A 219 -12.85 -22.34 -6.92
C SER A 219 -11.43 -21.76 -6.82
N ALA A 220 -11.31 -20.47 -6.42
CA ALA A 220 -10.04 -19.80 -6.22
C ALA A 220 -9.19 -20.48 -5.13
N ILE A 221 -9.78 -20.78 -3.96
CA ILE A 221 -9.09 -21.45 -2.84
C ILE A 221 -8.57 -22.83 -3.23
N LYS A 222 -9.25 -23.53 -4.14
CA LYS A 222 -8.81 -24.85 -4.65
C LYS A 222 -7.71 -24.74 -5.72
N SER A 223 -7.40 -23.56 -6.22
CA SER A 223 -6.41 -23.36 -7.28
C SER A 223 -4.98 -23.51 -6.74
N ARG A 224 -4.26 -24.55 -7.19
CA ARG A 224 -2.82 -24.72 -6.88
C ARG A 224 -2.00 -23.51 -7.33
N THR A 225 -2.32 -22.95 -8.47
CA THR A 225 -1.62 -21.77 -9.04
C THR A 225 -1.75 -20.55 -8.12
N LEU A 226 -2.93 -20.33 -7.55
CA LEU A 226 -3.15 -19.24 -6.59
C LEU A 226 -2.23 -19.37 -5.38
N TRP A 227 -2.13 -20.58 -4.80
CA TRP A 227 -1.30 -20.80 -3.61
C TRP A 227 0.21 -20.73 -3.88
N ILE A 228 0.66 -21.11 -5.08
CA ILE A 228 2.06 -20.91 -5.49
C ILE A 228 2.38 -19.40 -5.55
N VAL A 229 1.50 -18.59 -6.16
CA VAL A 229 1.68 -17.15 -6.22
C VAL A 229 1.57 -16.53 -4.83
N ALA A 230 0.60 -16.93 -4.00
CA ALA A 230 0.48 -16.50 -2.62
C ALA A 230 1.76 -16.79 -1.80
N GLY A 231 2.30 -18.00 -1.93
CA GLY A 231 3.58 -18.38 -1.30
C GLY A 231 4.76 -17.56 -1.80
N PHE A 232 4.82 -17.27 -3.10
CA PHE A 232 5.85 -16.41 -3.66
C PHE A 232 5.75 -14.96 -3.14
N LEU A 233 4.54 -14.39 -3.10
CA LEU A 233 4.29 -13.06 -2.55
C LEU A 233 4.63 -12.98 -1.06
N ALA A 234 4.27 -14.02 -0.30
CA ALA A 234 4.62 -14.14 1.11
C ALA A 234 6.13 -14.21 1.31
N PHE A 235 6.83 -15.09 0.56
CA PHE A 235 8.29 -15.22 0.64
C PHE A 235 8.99 -13.91 0.29
N TRP A 236 8.58 -13.28 -0.81
CA TRP A 236 9.14 -12.00 -1.24
C TRP A 236 9.05 -10.92 -0.16
N ASN A 237 7.84 -10.74 0.39
CA ASN A 237 7.60 -9.65 1.34
C ASN A 237 8.07 -9.98 2.77
N PHE A 238 8.38 -11.26 3.05
CA PHE A 238 8.96 -11.70 4.32
C PHE A 238 10.46 -11.45 4.42
N THR A 239 11.14 -10.95 3.39
CA THR A 239 12.57 -10.59 3.48
C THR A 239 12.82 -9.78 4.75
N PRO A 240 13.72 -10.22 5.70
CA PRO A 240 13.92 -9.54 6.97
C PRO A 240 14.17 -8.05 6.78
N SER A 241 13.23 -7.23 7.23
CA SER A 241 13.23 -5.79 6.98
C SER A 241 14.21 -5.07 7.92
N PHE A 242 14.90 -4.10 7.38
CA PHE A 242 15.75 -3.20 8.16
C PHE A 242 15.18 -1.76 8.24
N GLY A 243 13.91 -1.55 7.93
CA GLY A 243 13.30 -0.21 7.90
C GLY A 243 13.37 0.51 9.25
N THR A 244 12.85 -0.08 10.33
CA THR A 244 12.96 0.48 11.68
C THR A 244 14.43 0.53 12.16
N PRO A 245 15.26 -0.53 12.03
CA PRO A 245 16.69 -0.47 12.30
C PRO A 245 17.43 0.63 11.54
N LEU A 246 17.12 0.83 10.27
CA LEU A 246 17.74 1.87 9.43
C LEU A 246 17.42 3.28 9.94
N PHE A 247 16.18 3.51 10.37
CA PHE A 247 15.80 4.78 10.97
C PHE A 247 16.67 5.08 12.22
N TYR A 248 16.82 4.11 13.13
CA TYR A 248 17.68 4.26 14.31
C TYR A 248 19.14 4.46 13.92
N HIS A 249 19.64 3.70 12.94
CA HIS A 249 20.99 3.86 12.42
C HIS A 249 21.25 5.26 11.85
N MET A 250 20.31 5.81 11.09
CA MET A 250 20.43 7.18 10.54
C MET A 250 20.48 8.24 11.66
N VAL A 251 19.67 8.06 12.71
CA VAL A 251 19.60 9.01 13.83
C VAL A 251 20.82 8.88 14.73
N ASP A 252 21.19 7.67 15.16
CA ASP A 252 22.15 7.43 16.22
C ASP A 252 23.60 7.35 15.73
N HIS A 253 23.82 6.76 14.55
CA HIS A 253 25.18 6.55 14.02
C HIS A 253 25.55 7.59 12.95
N LEU A 254 24.60 7.95 12.07
CA LEU A 254 24.87 8.93 11.01
C LEU A 254 24.55 10.36 11.43
N ASN A 255 23.89 10.56 12.58
CA ASN A 255 23.48 11.85 13.11
C ASN A 255 22.70 12.70 12.08
N PHE A 256 21.81 12.06 11.31
CA PHE A 256 20.98 12.77 10.35
C PHE A 256 19.89 13.57 11.05
N GLU A 257 19.73 14.81 10.61
CA GLU A 257 18.67 15.68 11.07
C GLU A 257 17.30 15.10 10.67
N GLN A 258 16.32 15.30 11.52
CA GLN A 258 14.95 14.77 11.34
C GLN A 258 14.33 15.26 10.03
N TYR A 259 14.53 16.56 9.70
CA TYR A 259 14.05 17.13 8.45
C TYR A 259 14.72 16.46 7.24
N PHE A 260 16.02 16.17 7.30
CA PHE A 260 16.72 15.48 6.23
C PHE A 260 16.20 14.04 6.00
N ILE A 261 15.89 13.30 7.07
CA ILE A 261 15.28 11.97 6.96
C ILE A 261 13.92 12.05 6.26
N GLY A 262 13.11 13.08 6.57
CA GLY A 262 11.84 13.32 5.87
C GLY A 262 12.04 13.66 4.39
N GLN A 263 13.07 14.44 4.05
CA GLN A 263 13.42 14.74 2.67
C GLN A 263 13.83 13.49 1.89
N LEU A 264 14.52 12.53 2.51
CA LEU A 264 14.87 11.26 1.86
C LEU A 264 13.63 10.48 1.43
N THR A 265 12.57 10.47 2.24
CA THR A 265 11.28 9.86 1.88
C THR A 265 10.66 10.55 0.66
N ALA A 266 10.69 11.88 0.62
CA ALA A 266 10.20 12.63 -0.54
C ALA A 266 11.02 12.35 -1.81
N ILE A 267 12.36 12.29 -1.69
CA ILE A 267 13.28 11.96 -2.79
C ILE A 267 13.00 10.56 -3.34
N ALA A 268 12.81 9.56 -2.46
CA ALA A 268 12.45 8.21 -2.87
C ALA A 268 11.10 8.18 -3.61
N SER A 269 10.12 8.98 -3.17
CA SER A 269 8.80 9.06 -3.81
C SER A 269 8.89 9.68 -5.22
N VAL A 270 9.74 10.70 -5.41
CA VAL A 270 10.03 11.26 -6.75
C VAL A 270 10.67 10.18 -7.63
N GLY A 271 11.64 9.44 -7.09
CA GLY A 271 12.24 8.29 -7.78
C GLY A 271 11.20 7.24 -8.19
N ALA A 272 10.26 6.92 -7.29
CA ALA A 272 9.20 5.95 -7.55
C ALA A 272 8.27 6.37 -8.70
N VAL A 273 7.94 7.65 -8.83
CA VAL A 273 7.16 8.17 -9.98
C VAL A 273 7.91 7.92 -11.30
N ILE A 274 9.21 8.20 -11.32
CA ILE A 274 10.06 7.95 -12.50
C ILE A 274 10.13 6.44 -12.79
N GLY A 275 10.32 5.61 -11.75
CA GLY A 275 10.36 4.16 -11.87
C GLY A 275 9.07 3.56 -12.44
N ALA A 276 7.91 4.05 -11.99
CA ALA A 276 6.61 3.66 -12.53
C ALA A 276 6.46 4.02 -14.02
N PHE A 277 6.92 5.22 -14.41
CA PHE A 277 6.95 5.64 -15.81
C PHE A 277 7.86 4.73 -16.66
N VAL A 278 9.09 4.45 -16.18
CA VAL A 278 10.04 3.56 -16.83
C VAL A 278 9.45 2.16 -16.99
N TYR A 279 8.87 1.59 -15.94
CA TYR A 279 8.22 0.28 -15.99
C TYR A 279 7.15 0.23 -17.07
N ARG A 280 6.20 1.17 -17.04
CA ARG A 280 5.09 1.23 -17.97
C ARG A 280 5.56 1.43 -19.42
N ARG A 281 6.55 2.30 -19.66
CA ARG A 281 6.97 2.70 -21.02
C ARG A 281 7.89 1.68 -21.68
N TYR A 282 8.73 0.98 -20.89
CA TYR A 282 9.82 0.19 -21.41
C TYR A 282 9.79 -1.29 -21.02
N LEU A 283 9.06 -1.67 -19.97
CA LEU A 283 9.12 -3.03 -19.43
C LEU A 283 7.81 -3.80 -19.54
N ALA A 284 6.68 -3.22 -19.12
CA ALA A 284 5.41 -3.92 -18.94
C ALA A 284 4.90 -4.68 -20.16
N ASP A 285 4.98 -4.06 -21.35
CA ASP A 285 4.45 -4.64 -22.59
C ASP A 285 5.53 -5.35 -23.45
N ARG A 286 6.82 -5.29 -23.02
CA ARG A 286 7.95 -5.82 -23.79
C ARG A 286 8.45 -7.17 -23.30
N TYR A 287 8.27 -7.46 -22.02
CA TYR A 287 8.84 -8.64 -21.39
C TYR A 287 7.76 -9.50 -20.75
N PRO A 288 7.87 -10.85 -20.84
CA PRO A 288 6.98 -11.75 -20.10
C PRO A 288 7.08 -11.52 -18.59
N ASN A 289 5.97 -11.71 -17.87
CA ASN A 289 5.94 -11.54 -16.41
C ASN A 289 7.05 -12.34 -15.69
N LYS A 290 7.34 -13.54 -16.14
CA LYS A 290 8.40 -14.38 -15.55
C LYS A 290 9.79 -13.75 -15.67
N THR A 291 10.11 -13.12 -16.81
CA THR A 291 11.37 -12.37 -17.01
C THR A 291 11.43 -11.17 -16.07
N LEU A 292 10.31 -10.45 -15.92
CA LEU A 292 10.22 -9.31 -15.00
C LEU A 292 10.38 -9.75 -13.54
N VAL A 293 9.90 -10.95 -13.17
CA VAL A 293 10.13 -11.51 -11.82
C VAL A 293 11.61 -11.79 -11.59
N TYR A 294 12.32 -12.40 -12.57
CA TYR A 294 13.76 -12.60 -12.46
C TYR A 294 14.51 -11.26 -12.29
N LEU A 295 14.17 -10.28 -13.12
CA LEU A 295 14.73 -8.93 -13.03
C LEU A 295 14.44 -8.31 -11.64
N SER A 296 13.21 -8.49 -11.12
CA SER A 296 12.79 -8.00 -9.82
C SER A 296 13.64 -8.58 -8.68
N ILE A 297 13.99 -9.87 -8.74
CA ILE A 297 14.83 -10.51 -7.73
C ILE A 297 16.24 -9.89 -7.71
N VAL A 298 16.85 -9.72 -8.90
CA VAL A 298 18.17 -9.10 -9.01
C VAL A 298 18.14 -7.66 -8.52
N LEU A 299 17.16 -6.87 -8.95
CA LEU A 299 17.00 -5.48 -8.53
C LEU A 299 16.68 -5.37 -7.04
N GLY A 300 15.78 -6.22 -6.51
CA GLY A 300 15.42 -6.24 -5.11
C GLY A 300 16.62 -6.55 -4.20
N SER A 301 17.39 -7.59 -4.52
CA SER A 301 18.61 -7.91 -3.79
C SER A 301 19.67 -6.81 -3.93
N GLY A 302 19.90 -6.32 -5.17
CA GLY A 302 20.88 -5.27 -5.44
C GLY A 302 20.55 -3.96 -4.72
N THR A 303 19.30 -3.52 -4.75
CA THR A 303 18.87 -2.31 -4.02
C THR A 303 18.97 -2.49 -2.50
N THR A 304 18.67 -3.69 -1.99
CA THR A 304 18.85 -4.00 -0.56
C THR A 304 20.33 -3.90 -0.16
N LEU A 305 21.22 -4.57 -0.91
CA LEU A 305 22.67 -4.54 -0.63
C LEU A 305 23.28 -3.14 -0.84
N ALA A 306 22.71 -2.31 -1.70
CA ALA A 306 23.17 -0.94 -1.91
C ALA A 306 23.08 -0.07 -0.63
N TYR A 307 22.24 -0.44 0.35
CA TYR A 307 22.21 0.25 1.65
C TYR A 307 23.49 0.09 2.46
N LEU A 308 24.37 -0.85 2.14
CA LEU A 308 25.73 -0.92 2.70
C LEU A 308 26.58 0.32 2.34
N LEU A 309 26.19 1.06 1.29
CA LEU A 309 26.86 2.29 0.85
C LEU A 309 26.30 3.56 1.55
N LEU A 310 25.37 3.40 2.48
CA LEU A 310 24.79 4.50 3.24
C LEU A 310 25.77 4.96 4.34
N VAL A 311 26.59 5.95 4.04
CA VAL A 311 27.64 6.45 4.96
C VAL A 311 27.55 7.95 5.24
N ASN A 312 26.86 8.73 4.42
CA ASN A 312 26.73 10.18 4.57
C ASN A 312 25.49 10.73 3.84
N LYS A 313 25.20 12.03 3.98
CA LYS A 313 24.04 12.70 3.37
C LYS A 313 24.01 12.55 1.84
N THR A 314 25.16 12.65 1.16
CA THR A 314 25.22 12.53 -0.31
C THR A 314 24.90 11.12 -0.76
N SER A 315 25.50 10.09 -0.14
CA SER A 315 25.18 8.69 -0.45
C SER A 315 23.74 8.37 -0.14
N ALA A 316 23.15 8.94 0.92
CA ALA A 316 21.75 8.79 1.26
C ALA A 316 20.82 9.33 0.13
N VAL A 317 21.06 10.54 -0.37
CA VAL A 317 20.26 11.13 -1.45
C VAL A 317 20.31 10.27 -2.72
N ILE A 318 21.51 9.87 -3.13
CA ILE A 318 21.69 9.03 -4.32
C ILE A 318 21.00 7.68 -4.15
N LEU A 319 21.17 7.06 -2.98
CA LEU A 319 20.60 5.76 -2.67
C LEU A 319 19.07 5.81 -2.67
N TYR A 320 18.47 6.75 -1.93
CA TYR A 320 17.00 6.86 -1.83
C TYR A 320 16.37 7.20 -3.17
N PHE A 321 16.99 8.07 -3.98
CA PHE A 321 16.51 8.36 -5.33
C PHE A 321 16.57 7.12 -6.24
N THR A 322 17.73 6.46 -6.27
CA THR A 322 17.95 5.28 -7.13
C THR A 322 17.08 4.10 -6.70
N THR A 323 17.01 3.81 -5.40
CA THR A 323 16.16 2.72 -4.88
C THR A 323 14.69 3.05 -5.08
N GLY A 324 14.28 4.32 -4.99
CA GLY A 324 12.92 4.76 -5.36
C GLY A 324 12.56 4.36 -6.78
N ILE A 325 13.44 4.65 -7.76
CA ILE A 325 13.22 4.27 -9.16
C ILE A 325 13.13 2.75 -9.31
N LEU A 326 14.10 2.03 -8.76
CA LEU A 326 14.26 0.59 -9.00
C LEU A 326 13.23 -0.26 -8.26
N SER A 327 12.74 0.17 -7.09
CA SER A 327 11.74 -0.54 -6.29
C SER A 327 10.36 -0.63 -6.94
N MET A 328 10.03 0.28 -7.85
CA MET A 328 8.75 0.25 -8.57
C MET A 328 8.65 -0.91 -9.56
N ILE A 329 9.77 -1.40 -10.07
CA ILE A 329 9.79 -2.53 -11.01
C ILE A 329 9.30 -3.81 -10.33
N PRO A 330 9.90 -4.29 -9.22
CA PRO A 330 9.35 -5.44 -8.49
C PRO A 330 7.93 -5.20 -8.00
N MET A 331 7.61 -4.03 -7.46
CA MET A 331 6.28 -3.76 -6.95
C MET A 331 5.19 -3.95 -8.02
N LEU A 332 5.35 -3.32 -9.18
CA LEU A 332 4.37 -3.41 -10.26
C LEU A 332 4.34 -4.80 -10.89
N THR A 333 5.48 -5.49 -10.96
CA THR A 333 5.56 -6.88 -11.44
C THR A 333 4.78 -7.83 -10.53
N LEU A 334 4.93 -7.70 -9.21
CA LEU A 334 4.22 -8.54 -8.24
C LEU A 334 2.71 -8.29 -8.23
N LEU A 335 2.29 -7.02 -8.34
CA LEU A 335 0.87 -6.67 -8.48
C LEU A 335 0.27 -7.27 -9.76
N SER A 336 1.01 -7.19 -10.87
CA SER A 336 0.60 -7.80 -12.15
C SER A 336 0.50 -9.32 -12.06
N LEU A 337 1.47 -9.97 -11.41
CA LEU A 337 1.46 -11.41 -11.18
C LEU A 337 0.27 -11.84 -10.31
N ALA A 338 -0.01 -11.10 -9.24
CA ALA A 338 -1.16 -11.36 -8.36
C ALA A 338 -2.49 -11.21 -9.13
N ALA A 339 -2.64 -10.14 -9.92
CA ALA A 339 -3.84 -9.91 -10.70
C ALA A 339 -4.10 -11.01 -11.75
N ALA A 340 -3.03 -11.49 -12.39
CA ALA A 340 -3.13 -12.48 -13.47
C ALA A 340 -3.64 -13.86 -13.04
N VAL A 341 -3.58 -14.19 -11.74
CA VAL A 341 -4.06 -15.49 -11.22
C VAL A 341 -5.44 -15.43 -10.57
N CYS A 342 -6.05 -14.26 -10.53
CA CYS A 342 -7.36 -14.07 -9.95
C CYS A 342 -8.47 -14.50 -10.92
N PRO A 343 -9.39 -15.40 -10.53
CA PRO A 343 -10.50 -15.79 -11.38
C PRO A 343 -11.48 -14.63 -11.60
N PRO A 344 -11.99 -14.39 -12.82
CA PRO A 344 -12.84 -13.25 -13.12
C PRO A 344 -14.07 -13.11 -12.21
N GLN A 345 -14.68 -14.26 -11.79
CA GLN A 345 -15.88 -14.29 -10.96
C GLN A 345 -15.65 -13.82 -9.52
N ALA A 346 -14.40 -13.84 -9.04
CA ALA A 346 -14.02 -13.46 -7.68
C ALA A 346 -12.72 -12.64 -7.66
N ALA A 347 -12.43 -11.91 -8.75
CA ALA A 347 -11.14 -11.25 -8.96
C ALA A 347 -10.80 -10.26 -7.84
N GLY A 348 -11.72 -9.37 -7.48
CA GLY A 348 -11.49 -8.37 -6.44
C GLY A 348 -11.21 -9.00 -5.06
N PHE A 349 -12.02 -9.96 -4.65
CA PHE A 349 -11.85 -10.66 -3.38
C PHE A 349 -10.54 -11.46 -3.34
N THR A 350 -10.24 -12.20 -4.41
CA THR A 350 -9.02 -13.02 -4.50
C THR A 350 -7.76 -12.16 -4.49
N PHE A 351 -7.77 -11.05 -5.24
CA PHE A 351 -6.68 -10.08 -5.24
C PHE A 351 -6.48 -9.46 -3.86
N ALA A 352 -7.57 -9.03 -3.20
CA ALA A 352 -7.50 -8.52 -1.83
C ALA A 352 -6.94 -9.56 -0.85
N GLY A 353 -7.28 -10.84 -1.01
CA GLY A 353 -6.73 -11.96 -0.23
C GLY A 353 -5.22 -12.13 -0.44
N LEU A 354 -4.74 -12.09 -1.69
CA LEU A 354 -3.31 -12.14 -2.00
C LEU A 354 -2.56 -10.95 -1.38
N MET A 355 -3.13 -9.74 -1.47
CA MET A 355 -2.55 -8.55 -0.84
C MET A 355 -2.58 -8.62 0.68
N SER A 356 -3.56 -9.28 1.28
CA SER A 356 -3.59 -9.54 2.72
C SER A 356 -2.44 -10.46 3.16
N ILE A 357 -2.16 -11.51 2.41
CA ILE A 357 -1.00 -12.40 2.64
C ILE A 357 0.31 -11.63 2.48
N TYR A 358 0.41 -10.81 1.44
CA TYR A 358 1.56 -9.93 1.20
C TYR A 358 1.80 -8.98 2.38
N ASN A 359 0.77 -8.30 2.85
CA ASN A 359 0.85 -7.35 3.98
C ASN A 359 1.22 -8.06 5.29
N ALA A 360 0.64 -9.24 5.56
CA ALA A 360 0.95 -10.05 6.74
C ALA A 360 2.42 -10.48 6.74
N ALA A 361 2.93 -10.95 5.61
CA ALA A 361 4.32 -11.34 5.45
C ALA A 361 5.26 -10.14 5.64
N GLY A 362 4.91 -8.97 5.10
CA GLY A 362 5.68 -7.72 5.28
C GLY A 362 5.73 -7.27 6.74
N GLN A 363 4.62 -7.41 7.47
CA GLN A 363 4.63 -7.07 8.89
C GLN A 363 5.48 -8.04 9.71
N LEU A 364 5.38 -9.34 9.42
CA LEU A 364 6.23 -10.34 10.06
C LEU A 364 7.71 -10.11 9.75
N SER A 365 8.02 -9.67 8.53
CA SER A 365 9.35 -9.22 8.11
C SER A 365 9.87 -8.06 8.96
N GLN A 366 9.05 -7.04 9.22
CA GLN A 366 9.45 -5.89 10.06
C GLN A 366 9.80 -6.32 11.49
N VAL A 367 8.96 -7.14 12.10
CA VAL A 367 9.19 -7.66 13.46
C VAL A 367 10.44 -8.54 13.50
N THR A 368 10.59 -9.44 12.52
CA THR A 368 11.76 -10.34 12.44
C THR A 368 13.05 -9.55 12.24
N GLY A 369 13.06 -8.57 11.34
CA GLY A 369 14.24 -7.76 11.09
C GLY A 369 14.65 -6.91 12.28
N ALA A 370 13.69 -6.29 12.98
CA ALA A 370 13.95 -5.54 14.19
C ALA A 370 14.48 -6.44 15.34
N TYR A 371 13.93 -7.65 15.49
CA TYR A 371 14.41 -8.64 16.45
C TYR A 371 15.84 -9.09 16.14
N LEU A 372 16.15 -9.41 14.89
CA LEU A 372 17.49 -9.79 14.45
C LEU A 372 18.51 -8.66 14.73
N TYR A 373 18.13 -7.44 14.40
CA TYR A 373 18.98 -6.27 14.64
C TYR A 373 19.30 -6.07 16.12
N GLU A 374 18.27 -6.10 16.98
CA GLU A 374 18.42 -5.80 18.39
C GLU A 374 19.10 -6.95 19.15
N ARG A 375 18.64 -8.20 18.92
CA ARG A 375 19.02 -9.36 19.76
C ARG A 375 20.17 -10.18 19.21
N LEU A 376 20.29 -10.31 17.90
CA LEU A 376 21.29 -11.18 17.28
C LEU A 376 22.49 -10.39 16.76
N PHE A 377 22.25 -9.24 16.15
CA PHE A 377 23.31 -8.43 15.52
C PHE A 377 23.79 -7.26 16.40
N HIS A 378 23.31 -7.16 17.64
CA HIS A 378 23.74 -6.16 18.62
C HIS A 378 23.78 -4.73 18.03
N GLN A 379 22.68 -4.33 17.39
CA GLN A 379 22.49 -3.04 16.75
C GLN A 379 23.44 -2.75 15.55
N ASN A 380 24.06 -3.80 14.99
CA ASN A 380 24.82 -3.69 13.75
C ASN A 380 23.89 -3.96 12.56
N ILE A 381 23.70 -2.93 11.72
CA ILE A 381 22.80 -3.03 10.56
C ILE A 381 23.38 -3.83 9.39
N THR A 382 24.72 -3.90 9.29
CA THR A 382 25.43 -4.54 8.16
C THR A 382 25.05 -6.01 7.97
N PRO A 383 25.09 -6.89 9.00
CA PRO A 383 24.67 -8.28 8.84
C PRO A 383 23.19 -8.40 8.44
N LEU A 384 22.32 -7.54 8.95
CA LEU A 384 20.90 -7.56 8.61
C LEU A 384 20.66 -7.25 7.14
N ILE A 385 21.33 -6.23 6.58
CA ILE A 385 21.26 -5.89 5.16
C ILE A 385 21.75 -7.05 4.30
N ILE A 386 22.86 -7.71 4.67
CA ILE A 386 23.40 -8.86 3.95
C ILE A 386 22.41 -10.03 3.96
N VAL A 387 21.88 -10.37 5.14
CA VAL A 387 20.87 -11.43 5.28
C VAL A 387 19.64 -11.12 4.44
N ALA A 388 19.13 -9.88 4.46
CA ALA A 388 17.98 -9.47 3.66
C ALA A 388 18.26 -9.59 2.15
N GLY A 389 19.43 -9.12 1.69
CA GLY A 389 19.82 -9.22 0.28
C GLY A 389 19.95 -10.67 -0.20
N VAL A 390 20.60 -11.53 0.61
CA VAL A 390 20.76 -12.96 0.29
C VAL A 390 19.40 -13.68 0.34
N PHE A 391 18.57 -13.39 1.33
CA PHE A 391 17.23 -13.96 1.44
C PHE A 391 16.39 -13.66 0.18
N THR A 392 16.44 -12.43 -0.33
CA THR A 392 15.73 -12.05 -1.55
C THR A 392 16.16 -12.90 -2.75
N LEU A 393 17.44 -13.27 -2.87
CA LEU A 393 17.92 -14.18 -3.93
C LEU A 393 17.30 -15.58 -3.81
N GLY A 394 16.94 -16.03 -2.61
CA GLY A 394 16.24 -17.30 -2.40
C GLY A 394 14.92 -17.40 -3.18
N ALA A 395 14.31 -16.29 -3.54
CA ALA A 395 13.12 -16.26 -4.39
C ALA A 395 13.35 -16.90 -5.78
N PHE A 396 14.59 -16.98 -6.28
CA PHE A 396 14.92 -17.70 -7.53
C PHE A 396 14.45 -19.16 -7.52
N VAL A 397 14.47 -19.81 -6.37
CA VAL A 397 14.04 -21.21 -6.20
C VAL A 397 12.55 -21.39 -6.49
N ILE A 398 11.74 -20.37 -6.24
CA ILE A 398 10.27 -20.44 -6.39
C ILE A 398 9.84 -20.08 -7.83
N VAL A 399 10.59 -19.25 -8.54
CA VAL A 399 10.24 -18.76 -9.90
C VAL A 399 9.91 -19.86 -10.90
N PRO A 400 10.61 -21.04 -10.95
CA PRO A 400 10.25 -22.12 -11.87
C PRO A 400 8.81 -22.60 -11.75
N PHE A 401 8.25 -22.56 -10.53
CA PHE A 401 6.90 -23.03 -10.21
C PHE A 401 5.80 -21.98 -10.51
N LEU A 402 6.18 -20.73 -10.77
CA LEU A 402 5.23 -19.67 -11.13
C LEU A 402 4.57 -19.96 -12.47
N PRO A 403 3.26 -19.63 -12.62
CA PRO A 403 2.55 -19.81 -13.88
C PRO A 403 3.19 -19.00 -15.01
N LYS A 404 3.10 -19.52 -16.24
CA LYS A 404 3.40 -18.75 -17.45
C LYS A 404 2.19 -17.85 -17.73
N THR A 405 2.16 -16.66 -17.16
CA THR A 405 1.09 -15.68 -17.41
C THR A 405 1.54 -14.73 -18.53
N ASP A 406 1.23 -15.10 -19.76
CA ASP A 406 1.29 -14.17 -20.89
C ASP A 406 -0.03 -13.38 -20.93
N VAL A 407 -0.04 -12.19 -20.34
CA VAL A 407 -1.24 -11.32 -20.20
C VAL A 407 -1.77 -10.82 -21.58
N ASN A 408 -1.07 -11.08 -22.69
CA ASN A 408 -1.36 -10.43 -23.96
C ASN A 408 -2.02 -11.29 -25.07
N LYS A 409 -2.47 -12.53 -24.80
CA LYS A 409 -3.06 -13.34 -25.90
C LYS A 409 -4.42 -13.97 -25.67
N THR A 410 -4.95 -14.02 -24.44
CA THR A 410 -6.18 -14.77 -24.18
C THR A 410 -7.47 -13.96 -24.25
N ASP A 411 -7.45 -12.64 -24.08
CA ASP A 411 -8.69 -11.86 -24.06
C ASP A 411 -9.06 -11.22 -25.43
N VAL A 412 -8.11 -11.04 -26.31
CA VAL A 412 -8.40 -10.50 -27.66
C VAL A 412 -8.90 -11.63 -28.57
N ASP A 413 -8.35 -12.84 -28.46
CA ASP A 413 -8.74 -13.99 -29.29
C ASP A 413 -10.08 -14.61 -28.82
N ALA A 414 -10.43 -14.51 -27.54
CA ALA A 414 -11.75 -14.95 -27.06
C ALA A 414 -12.88 -14.00 -27.49
N ALA A 415 -12.65 -12.70 -27.47
CA ALA A 415 -13.62 -11.71 -27.93
C ALA A 415 -13.85 -11.77 -29.45
N THR A 416 -12.78 -11.96 -30.24
CA THR A 416 -12.88 -12.10 -31.71
C THR A 416 -13.48 -13.44 -32.15
N THR A 417 -13.32 -14.52 -31.37
CA THR A 417 -13.92 -15.83 -31.69
C THR A 417 -15.42 -15.90 -31.36
N VAL A 418 -15.90 -15.11 -30.40
CA VAL A 418 -17.32 -15.03 -30.09
C VAL A 418 -18.08 -14.17 -31.12
N GLU A 419 -17.49 -13.10 -31.62
CA GLU A 419 -18.07 -12.30 -32.71
C GLU A 419 -18.09 -13.03 -34.07
N ALA A 420 -17.12 -13.88 -34.33
CA ALA A 420 -17.03 -14.66 -35.59
C ALA A 420 -17.95 -15.89 -35.62
N ARG A 421 -18.59 -16.29 -34.53
CA ARG A 421 -19.58 -17.39 -34.44
C ARG A 421 -21.03 -16.92 -34.33
N GLY A 422 -21.26 -15.61 -34.36
CA GLY A 422 -22.59 -14.99 -34.24
C GLY A 422 -23.14 -14.37 -35.54
N THR A 423 -22.47 -14.64 -36.70
CA THR A 423 -23.02 -14.26 -38.04
C THR A 423 -23.38 -15.53 -38.85
#